data_5a3114c9f554bfd3567047fb095cb9f1
#
_entry.id   5a3114c9f554bfd3567047fb095cb9f1
#
_cell.length_a   1.000
_cell.length_b   1.000
_cell.length_c   1.000
_cell.angle_alpha   90.00
_cell.angle_beta   90.00
_cell.angle_gamma   90.00
#
_symmetry.space_group_name_H-M   'P 1'
#
loop_
_entity.id
_entity.type
_entity.pdbx_description
1 polymer ?
#
loop_
_entity_poly.entity_id
_entity_poly.type
_entity_poly.pdbx_seq_one_letter_code
_entity_poly.pdbx_strand_id
1 'polypeptide(L)'
;MAYAKINSITNANMAKVSSAAKAAIGKIGSIDAPATSNPFIFTVDTTASSGSATDTFVLPLVNDGTINMVVDWGDSSEDNITTYNQSEITHVYGSTGIYTIQITGTIRGWKFNGAGDRRKMLVVSQWGDMNLTQGYAFNDCRDMTCTASDAPTITTNSFYRMFLYCYDLTGLGTGISSWDVSSVTSMRDCFKYITNFNGDISSWDVSNVTTFQGMLDRCDAFNQNISGWDTSSATSFRDMFKSTDPASSSFDQNISSWDISSVSNMSNFLYGQTLSTANYDATLIAWAGQSAVSSVAANFGSSTYTSGGTAATARASLLSDDGWTISDGGTA
;
A
#
# COMPACT_ATOMS: atom_id res chain seq x y z
N MET A 1 -27.30 53.83 9.89
CA MET A 1 -28.57 53.08 10.02
C MET A 1 -28.85 52.31 8.72
N ALA A 2 -28.02 51.31 8.40
CA ALA A 2 -28.21 50.50 7.18
C ALA A 2 -28.04 48.97 7.46
N TYR A 3 -27.91 48.57 8.73
CA TYR A 3 -27.68 47.14 9.09
C TYR A 3 -28.92 46.39 9.61
N ALA A 4 -30.09 47.02 9.62
CA ALA A 4 -31.32 46.43 10.26
C ALA A 4 -32.35 45.92 9.23
N LYS A 5 -32.05 45.80 7.94
CA LYS A 5 -33.01 45.33 6.93
C LYS A 5 -32.70 43.97 6.27
N ILE A 6 -31.73 43.22 6.75
CA ILE A 6 -31.38 41.92 6.14
C ILE A 6 -32.00 40.70 6.87
N ASN A 7 -32.62 40.88 8.03
CA ASN A 7 -33.12 39.76 8.85
C ASN A 7 -34.63 39.46 8.73
N SER A 8 -35.30 39.78 7.62
CA SER A 8 -36.71 39.39 7.41
C SER A 8 -36.98 38.69 6.07
N ILE A 9 -36.03 37.90 5.58
CA ILE A 9 -36.33 36.97 4.48
C ILE A 9 -36.91 35.72 5.14
N THR A 10 -38.22 35.53 5.05
CA THR A 10 -38.90 34.34 5.55
C THR A 10 -38.46 33.09 4.78
N ASN A 11 -38.46 31.91 5.45
CA ASN A 11 -38.12 30.64 4.84
C ASN A 11 -38.86 30.34 3.51
N ALA A 12 -40.06 30.92 3.31
CA ALA A 12 -40.84 30.84 2.07
C ALA A 12 -40.16 31.56 0.90
N ASN A 13 -39.45 32.68 1.16
CA ASN A 13 -38.71 33.40 0.12
C ASN A 13 -37.38 32.73 -0.22
N MET A 14 -36.72 32.06 0.75
CA MET A 14 -35.54 31.23 0.50
C MET A 14 -35.88 30.02 -0.37
N ALA A 15 -37.04 29.39 -0.16
CA ALA A 15 -37.49 28.29 -1.00
C ALA A 15 -37.81 28.72 -2.44
N LYS A 16 -38.32 29.96 -2.65
CA LYS A 16 -38.57 30.50 -3.98
C LYS A 16 -37.29 30.92 -4.72
N VAL A 17 -36.29 31.43 -4.01
CA VAL A 17 -34.96 31.73 -4.61
C VAL A 17 -34.26 30.44 -5.01
N SER A 18 -34.35 29.38 -4.19
CA SER A 18 -33.77 28.06 -4.52
C SER A 18 -34.50 27.41 -5.72
N SER A 19 -35.80 27.58 -5.88
CA SER A 19 -36.56 27.03 -7.00
C SER A 19 -36.29 27.76 -8.31
N ALA A 20 -36.14 29.11 -8.27
CA ALA A 20 -35.78 29.91 -9.43
C ALA A 20 -34.32 29.65 -9.88
N ALA A 21 -33.38 29.47 -8.93
CA ALA A 21 -32.00 29.07 -9.22
C ALA A 21 -31.94 27.65 -9.80
N LYS A 22 -32.72 26.71 -9.30
CA LYS A 22 -32.83 25.35 -9.87
C LYS A 22 -33.40 25.35 -11.28
N ALA A 23 -34.39 26.24 -11.59
CA ALA A 23 -34.97 26.36 -12.94
C ALA A 23 -34.01 27.03 -13.96
N ALA A 24 -33.09 27.88 -13.50
CA ALA A 24 -32.08 28.50 -14.34
C ALA A 24 -30.89 27.55 -14.60
N ILE A 25 -30.56 26.69 -13.63
CA ILE A 25 -29.52 25.65 -13.75
C ILE A 25 -29.99 24.49 -14.66
N GLY A 26 -31.29 24.24 -14.76
CA GLY A 26 -31.87 23.22 -15.64
C GLY A 26 -31.73 23.45 -17.13
N LYS A 27 -31.07 24.55 -17.56
CA LYS A 27 -30.78 24.89 -18.98
C LYS A 27 -29.29 24.86 -19.33
N ILE A 28 -28.42 24.68 -18.37
CA ILE A 28 -27.00 24.36 -18.59
C ILE A 28 -26.95 22.85 -18.49
N GLY A 29 -26.66 22.16 -19.62
CA GLY A 29 -26.79 20.72 -19.76
C GLY A 29 -26.43 19.97 -18.48
N SER A 30 -27.27 19.01 -18.08
CA SER A 30 -27.14 18.23 -16.87
C SER A 30 -25.73 17.62 -16.78
N ILE A 31 -24.86 18.32 -16.07
CA ILE A 31 -23.76 17.63 -15.41
C ILE A 31 -24.48 16.98 -14.24
N ASP A 32 -24.80 15.68 -14.35
CA ASP A 32 -25.22 14.90 -13.21
C ASP A 32 -24.21 15.19 -12.10
N ALA A 33 -24.69 15.74 -10.98
CA ALA A 33 -23.85 15.85 -9.80
C ALA A 33 -23.34 14.42 -9.54
N PRO A 34 -22.03 14.17 -9.50
CA PRO A 34 -21.54 12.84 -9.27
C PRO A 34 -22.19 12.34 -7.97
N ALA A 35 -22.70 11.11 -7.99
CA ALA A 35 -23.18 10.42 -6.81
C ALA A 35 -22.14 10.67 -5.72
N THR A 36 -22.57 11.14 -4.54
CA THR A 36 -21.76 11.62 -3.41
C THR A 36 -20.32 11.05 -3.45
N SER A 37 -19.40 11.77 -4.12
CA SER A 37 -18.03 11.33 -4.26
C SER A 37 -17.38 11.36 -2.88
N ASN A 38 -16.69 10.28 -2.53
CA ASN A 38 -15.98 10.17 -1.28
C ASN A 38 -14.55 10.71 -1.51
N PRO A 39 -14.17 11.87 -0.92
CA PRO A 39 -12.92 12.51 -1.30
C PRO A 39 -11.69 11.67 -0.91
N PHE A 40 -10.67 11.67 -1.74
CA PHE A 40 -9.31 11.32 -1.33
C PHE A 40 -8.73 12.50 -0.57
N ILE A 41 -8.37 12.30 0.71
CA ILE A 41 -7.90 13.37 1.60
C ILE A 41 -6.48 13.06 2.07
N PHE A 42 -5.59 14.00 1.84
CA PHE A 42 -4.21 13.91 2.29
C PHE A 42 -3.64 15.27 2.67
N THR A 43 -2.58 15.29 3.47
CA THR A 43 -1.83 16.52 3.80
C THR A 43 -0.47 16.51 3.15
N VAL A 44 -0.01 17.72 2.81
CA VAL A 44 1.32 17.97 2.28
C VAL A 44 2.02 19.05 3.07
N ASP A 45 3.34 18.93 3.23
CA ASP A 45 4.22 20.00 3.70
C ASP A 45 4.98 20.59 2.52
N THR A 46 4.61 21.78 2.11
CA THR A 46 5.27 22.44 0.97
C THR A 46 6.69 22.87 1.29
N THR A 47 7.08 22.98 2.58
CA THR A 47 8.45 23.35 2.98
C THR A 47 9.47 22.26 2.70
N ALA A 48 9.02 21.01 2.55
CA ALA A 48 9.90 19.87 2.27
C ALA A 48 10.59 20.03 0.90
N SER A 49 11.92 19.86 0.91
CA SER A 49 12.73 19.98 -0.30
C SER A 49 12.58 18.73 -1.19
N SER A 50 11.61 18.76 -2.12
CA SER A 50 11.36 17.66 -3.06
C SER A 50 10.65 18.18 -4.30
N GLY A 51 11.16 17.89 -5.48
CA GLY A 51 10.52 18.20 -6.76
C GLY A 51 10.40 19.71 -7.05
N SER A 52 9.23 20.27 -6.77
CA SER A 52 8.91 21.68 -7.03
C SER A 52 9.42 22.64 -5.94
N ALA A 53 9.19 23.95 -6.14
CA ALA A 53 9.50 24.99 -5.17
C ALA A 53 8.81 24.79 -3.81
N THR A 54 9.31 25.43 -2.76
CA THR A 54 8.83 25.24 -1.38
C THR A 54 7.43 25.80 -1.11
N ASP A 55 6.83 26.51 -2.03
CA ASP A 55 5.43 27.01 -1.99
C ASP A 55 4.52 26.29 -2.98
N THR A 56 4.96 25.20 -3.57
CA THR A 56 4.30 24.54 -4.68
C THR A 56 4.03 23.07 -4.36
N PHE A 57 2.93 22.51 -4.88
CA PHE A 57 2.71 21.07 -4.93
C PHE A 57 2.25 20.66 -6.33
N VAL A 58 2.83 19.59 -6.84
CA VAL A 58 2.51 19.02 -8.15
C VAL A 58 1.88 17.65 -7.98
N LEU A 59 0.65 17.47 -8.46
CA LEU A 59 0.00 16.16 -8.47
C LEU A 59 0.80 15.17 -9.32
N PRO A 60 1.09 13.97 -8.81
CA PRO A 60 1.92 12.97 -9.49
C PRO A 60 1.13 12.19 -10.55
N LEU A 61 0.51 12.90 -11.49
CA LEU A 61 -0.35 12.28 -12.48
C LEU A 61 0.42 11.82 -13.70
N VAL A 62 0.06 10.64 -14.22
CA VAL A 62 0.56 10.10 -15.48
C VAL A 62 -0.61 9.74 -16.39
N ASN A 63 -0.34 9.57 -17.69
CA ASN A 63 -1.36 9.13 -18.63
C ASN A 63 -1.84 7.71 -18.32
N ASP A 64 -3.06 7.60 -17.82
CA ASP A 64 -3.67 6.34 -17.40
C ASP A 64 -5.21 6.34 -17.60
N GLY A 65 -5.64 6.79 -18.75
CA GLY A 65 -7.06 6.88 -19.12
C GLY A 65 -7.71 8.20 -18.72
N THR A 66 -9.03 8.19 -18.68
CA THR A 66 -9.82 9.40 -18.40
C THR A 66 -9.77 9.74 -16.91
N ILE A 67 -9.41 10.98 -16.61
CA ILE A 67 -9.55 11.61 -15.30
C ILE A 67 -10.58 12.72 -15.37
N ASN A 68 -11.30 12.93 -14.28
CA ASN A 68 -12.24 14.05 -14.14
C ASN A 68 -12.41 14.30 -12.65
N MET A 69 -11.61 15.20 -12.10
CA MET A 69 -11.56 15.45 -10.66
C MET A 69 -11.59 16.93 -10.34
N VAL A 70 -12.13 17.25 -9.18
CA VAL A 70 -12.03 18.55 -8.55
C VAL A 70 -11.04 18.45 -7.42
N VAL A 71 -10.07 19.35 -7.38
CA VAL A 71 -9.03 19.43 -6.36
C VAL A 71 -9.27 20.70 -5.54
N ASP A 72 -9.61 20.53 -4.25
CA ASP A 72 -9.55 21.57 -3.24
C ASP A 72 -8.13 21.55 -2.64
N TRP A 73 -7.38 22.64 -2.83
CA TRP A 73 -5.98 22.74 -2.43
C TRP A 73 -5.78 23.05 -0.94
N GLY A 74 -6.87 23.34 -0.21
CA GLY A 74 -6.84 23.64 1.21
C GLY A 74 -6.43 25.08 1.55
N ASP A 75 -6.36 25.96 0.56
CA ASP A 75 -6.10 27.41 0.70
C ASP A 75 -7.27 28.27 0.23
N SER A 76 -8.44 27.66 0.05
CA SER A 76 -9.68 28.24 -0.49
C SER A 76 -9.68 28.36 -2.02
N SER A 77 -8.77 27.71 -2.71
CA SER A 77 -8.76 27.58 -4.16
C SER A 77 -9.13 26.17 -4.60
N GLU A 78 -9.72 26.05 -5.78
CA GLU A 78 -10.13 24.79 -6.39
C GLU A 78 -9.78 24.78 -7.88
N ASP A 79 -9.42 23.60 -8.39
CA ASP A 79 -9.18 23.37 -9.82
C ASP A 79 -9.91 22.13 -10.33
N ASN A 80 -10.33 22.18 -11.59
CA ASN A 80 -10.87 21.04 -12.31
C ASN A 80 -9.77 20.42 -13.17
N ILE A 81 -9.44 19.16 -12.91
CA ILE A 81 -8.39 18.40 -13.61
C ILE A 81 -9.04 17.34 -14.50
N THR A 82 -8.86 17.45 -15.80
CA THR A 82 -9.42 16.53 -16.80
C THR A 82 -8.37 15.83 -17.64
N THR A 83 -7.11 16.31 -17.57
CA THR A 83 -5.95 15.67 -18.22
C THR A 83 -4.74 15.65 -17.27
N TYR A 84 -3.93 14.60 -17.39
CA TYR A 84 -2.77 14.36 -16.51
C TYR A 84 -1.65 15.40 -16.63
N ASN A 85 -1.63 16.22 -17.67
CA ASN A 85 -0.56 17.17 -18.01
C ASN A 85 -1.05 18.60 -18.20
N GLN A 86 -2.24 18.95 -17.70
CA GLN A 86 -2.69 20.34 -17.70
C GLN A 86 -1.91 21.16 -16.65
N SER A 87 -1.90 22.50 -16.82
CA SER A 87 -1.13 23.41 -15.96
C SER A 87 -1.56 23.34 -14.49
N GLU A 88 -2.85 23.14 -14.26
CA GLU A 88 -3.52 23.16 -12.96
C GLU A 88 -3.17 21.93 -12.08
N ILE A 89 -2.46 20.92 -12.59
CA ILE A 89 -1.85 19.89 -11.73
C ILE A 89 -0.74 20.45 -10.83
N THR A 90 -0.24 21.67 -11.16
CA THR A 90 0.76 22.41 -10.39
C THR A 90 0.06 23.55 -9.67
N HIS A 91 0.04 23.50 -8.35
CA HIS A 91 -0.51 24.55 -7.52
C HIS A 91 0.59 25.29 -6.77
N VAL A 92 0.54 26.64 -6.81
CA VAL A 92 1.45 27.53 -6.09
C VAL A 92 0.68 28.19 -4.96
N TYR A 93 1.04 27.88 -3.72
CA TYR A 93 0.44 28.48 -2.53
C TYR A 93 0.95 29.91 -2.28
N GLY A 94 0.13 30.74 -1.67
CA GLY A 94 0.51 32.09 -1.30
C GLY A 94 1.58 32.15 -0.18
N SER A 95 1.82 31.06 0.53
CA SER A 95 2.85 30.88 1.53
C SER A 95 3.23 29.40 1.66
N THR A 96 4.42 29.15 2.19
CA THR A 96 4.84 27.79 2.57
C THR A 96 4.07 27.32 3.80
N GLY A 97 3.81 26.01 3.91
CA GLY A 97 3.08 25.45 5.05
C GLY A 97 2.57 24.03 4.82
N ILE A 98 1.73 23.60 5.76
CA ILE A 98 1.01 22.33 5.68
C ILE A 98 -0.40 22.59 5.17
N TYR A 99 -0.78 21.89 4.12
CA TYR A 99 -2.10 22.01 3.49
C TYR A 99 -2.79 20.67 3.43
N THR A 100 -4.10 20.68 3.63
CA THR A 100 -4.95 19.49 3.47
C THR A 100 -5.65 19.57 2.12
N ILE A 101 -5.29 18.66 1.24
CA ILE A 101 -5.83 18.59 -0.13
C ILE A 101 -6.95 17.55 -0.14
N GLN A 102 -8.06 17.89 -0.81
CA GLN A 102 -9.17 16.99 -1.05
C GLN A 102 -9.42 16.86 -2.55
N ILE A 103 -9.50 15.63 -3.01
CA ILE A 103 -9.77 15.33 -4.42
C ILE A 103 -11.04 14.51 -4.53
N THR A 104 -11.98 14.97 -5.34
CA THR A 104 -13.23 14.26 -5.64
C THR A 104 -13.32 13.92 -7.13
N GLY A 105 -14.10 12.89 -7.47
CA GLY A 105 -14.33 12.48 -8.86
C GLY A 105 -13.49 11.28 -9.29
N THR A 106 -13.13 11.22 -10.57
CA THR A 106 -12.37 10.08 -11.13
C THR A 106 -10.87 10.29 -10.98
N ILE A 107 -10.26 9.67 -9.95
CA ILE A 107 -8.85 9.81 -9.61
C ILE A 107 -8.09 8.59 -10.15
N ARG A 108 -7.21 8.79 -11.12
CA ARG A 108 -6.38 7.75 -11.74
C ARG A 108 -5.00 8.27 -12.06
N GLY A 109 -4.08 7.35 -12.38
CA GLY A 109 -2.74 7.72 -12.82
C GLY A 109 -1.85 8.33 -11.74
N TRP A 110 -2.15 8.09 -10.45
CA TRP A 110 -1.34 8.56 -9.33
C TRP A 110 -0.04 7.78 -9.24
N LYS A 111 1.12 8.45 -9.43
CA LYS A 111 2.39 7.77 -9.50
C LYS A 111 3.57 8.69 -9.26
N PHE A 112 4.15 8.67 -8.08
CA PHE A 112 5.39 9.41 -7.80
C PHE A 112 6.62 8.77 -8.46
N ASN A 113 6.73 7.46 -8.48
CA ASN A 113 7.86 6.73 -9.07
C ASN A 113 9.24 7.18 -8.53
N GLY A 114 9.30 7.57 -7.25
CA GLY A 114 10.51 8.09 -6.61
C GLY A 114 10.96 9.47 -7.10
N ALA A 115 10.07 10.26 -7.70
CA ALA A 115 10.34 11.58 -8.25
C ALA A 115 9.28 12.62 -7.81
N GLY A 116 9.38 13.85 -8.27
CA GLY A 116 8.44 14.93 -7.97
C GLY A 116 8.32 15.23 -6.47
N ASP A 117 7.15 15.66 -6.05
CA ASP A 117 6.87 16.16 -4.69
C ASP A 117 6.58 15.07 -3.66
N ARG A 118 7.06 13.86 -3.88
CA ARG A 118 6.82 12.68 -3.04
C ARG A 118 7.14 12.86 -1.56
N ARG A 119 8.17 13.69 -1.21
CA ARG A 119 8.55 13.96 0.18
C ARG A 119 7.74 15.05 0.84
N LYS A 120 6.85 15.69 0.10
CA LYS A 120 5.87 16.64 0.64
C LYS A 120 4.64 15.92 1.20
N MET A 121 4.41 14.65 0.83
CA MET A 121 3.32 13.84 1.37
C MET A 121 3.55 13.57 2.86
N LEU A 122 2.58 13.93 3.73
CA LEU A 122 2.64 13.71 5.18
C LEU A 122 1.64 12.66 5.66
N VAL A 123 0.36 12.84 5.37
CA VAL A 123 -0.68 11.95 5.91
C VAL A 123 -1.70 11.65 4.83
N VAL A 124 -2.04 10.39 4.64
CA VAL A 124 -3.28 9.98 3.97
C VAL A 124 -4.31 9.72 5.05
N SER A 125 -5.35 10.57 5.12
CA SER A 125 -6.40 10.47 6.14
C SER A 125 -7.69 9.82 5.63
N GLN A 126 -7.88 9.76 4.32
CA GLN A 126 -9.01 9.08 3.67
C GLN A 126 -8.62 8.68 2.25
N TRP A 127 -8.93 7.45 1.86
CA TRP A 127 -8.69 6.96 0.50
C TRP A 127 -9.80 7.37 -0.47
N GLY A 128 -11.05 7.37 -0.01
CA GLY A 128 -12.20 7.78 -0.80
C GLY A 128 -12.28 7.08 -2.16
N ASP A 129 -12.50 7.87 -3.22
CA ASP A 129 -12.59 7.39 -4.60
C ASP A 129 -11.21 7.22 -5.28
N MET A 130 -10.09 7.25 -4.51
CA MET A 130 -8.76 6.97 -5.05
C MET A 130 -8.73 5.61 -5.74
N ASN A 131 -8.30 5.58 -7.00
CA ASN A 131 -8.09 4.35 -7.74
C ASN A 131 -6.59 4.10 -7.95
N LEU A 132 -6.08 3.05 -7.33
CA LEU A 132 -4.70 2.58 -7.52
C LEU A 132 -4.63 1.74 -8.80
N THR A 133 -4.15 2.35 -9.85
CA THR A 133 -4.12 1.79 -11.21
C THR A 133 -2.76 1.26 -11.62
N GLN A 134 -1.70 1.57 -10.85
CA GLN A 134 -0.33 1.20 -11.20
C GLN A 134 0.54 1.06 -9.95
N GLY A 135 1.65 0.32 -10.07
CA GLY A 135 2.72 0.32 -9.08
C GLY A 135 3.42 1.68 -8.95
N TYR A 136 4.30 1.81 -7.96
CA TYR A 136 5.05 3.02 -7.62
C TYR A 136 4.21 4.22 -7.15
N ALA A 137 2.93 4.05 -6.81
CA ALA A 137 2.04 5.17 -6.52
C ALA A 137 2.61 6.10 -5.44
N PHE A 138 3.14 5.55 -4.34
CA PHE A 138 3.71 6.30 -3.22
C PHE A 138 5.20 6.04 -3.00
N ASN A 139 5.91 5.58 -4.04
CA ASN A 139 7.34 5.26 -3.95
C ASN A 139 8.16 6.47 -3.48
N ASP A 140 8.94 6.28 -2.41
CA ASP A 140 9.83 7.27 -1.77
C ASP A 140 9.09 8.46 -1.11
N CYS A 141 7.79 8.26 -0.73
CA CYS A 141 7.05 9.16 0.16
C CYS A 141 7.51 8.92 1.61
N ARG A 142 8.71 9.37 1.97
CA ARG A 142 9.44 8.96 3.18
C ARG A 142 8.74 9.31 4.46
N ASP A 143 8.17 10.51 4.51
CA ASP A 143 7.58 11.12 5.69
C ASP A 143 6.06 10.83 5.75
N MET A 144 5.56 10.00 4.84
CA MET A 144 4.14 9.68 4.72
C MET A 144 3.70 8.70 5.80
N THR A 145 2.62 9.07 6.48
CA THR A 145 1.85 8.19 7.37
C THR A 145 0.43 7.97 6.81
N CYS A 146 -0.32 7.04 7.38
CA CYS A 146 -1.71 6.80 6.98
C CYS A 146 -2.59 6.59 8.21
N THR A 147 -3.70 7.33 8.29
CA THR A 147 -4.71 7.21 9.36
C THR A 147 -6.09 6.82 8.82
N ALA A 148 -6.20 6.57 7.52
CA ALA A 148 -7.45 6.24 6.85
C ALA A 148 -8.11 4.99 7.46
N SER A 149 -9.44 5.01 7.53
CA SER A 149 -10.25 3.87 7.99
C SER A 149 -11.02 3.19 6.86
N ASP A 150 -10.87 3.69 5.65
CA ASP A 150 -11.46 3.18 4.41
C ASP A 150 -10.38 2.55 3.51
N ALA A 151 -10.78 2.07 2.35
CA ALA A 151 -9.92 1.44 1.35
C ALA A 151 -10.00 2.17 0.01
N PRO A 152 -8.90 2.26 -0.75
CA PRO A 152 -8.94 2.72 -2.13
C PRO A 152 -9.57 1.66 -3.05
N THR A 153 -10.02 2.07 -4.22
CA THR A 153 -10.27 1.13 -5.31
C THR A 153 -8.92 0.64 -5.88
N ILE A 154 -8.79 -0.66 -6.12
CA ILE A 154 -7.58 -1.27 -6.67
C ILE A 154 -7.92 -1.92 -8.00
N THR A 155 -7.41 -1.39 -9.09
CA THR A 155 -7.59 -1.93 -10.44
C THR A 155 -6.28 -2.34 -11.11
N THR A 156 -5.14 -2.13 -10.42
CA THR A 156 -3.85 -2.65 -10.87
C THR A 156 -3.69 -4.12 -10.50
N ASN A 157 -3.02 -4.88 -11.35
CA ASN A 157 -2.54 -6.21 -11.01
C ASN A 157 -1.14 -6.22 -10.38
N SER A 158 -0.53 -5.05 -10.14
CA SER A 158 0.85 -4.96 -9.65
C SER A 158 1.02 -3.90 -8.57
N PHE A 159 1.40 -4.34 -7.37
CA PHE A 159 1.84 -3.48 -6.27
C PHE A 159 3.35 -3.25 -6.29
N TYR A 160 3.98 -3.40 -7.47
CA TYR A 160 5.40 -3.23 -7.60
C TYR A 160 5.88 -1.88 -7.06
N ARG A 161 6.66 -1.91 -5.96
CA ARG A 161 7.21 -0.74 -5.27
C ARG A 161 6.17 0.30 -4.86
N MET A 162 4.93 -0.14 -4.55
CA MET A 162 3.81 0.76 -4.24
C MET A 162 4.17 1.76 -3.12
N PHE A 163 4.79 1.26 -2.04
CA PHE A 163 5.18 2.02 -0.85
C PHE A 163 6.69 1.89 -0.55
N LEU A 164 7.50 1.53 -1.52
CA LEU A 164 8.96 1.40 -1.35
C LEU A 164 9.56 2.69 -0.76
N TYR A 165 10.34 2.60 0.33
CA TYR A 165 10.96 3.71 1.05
C TYR A 165 10.00 4.69 1.75
N CYS A 166 8.78 4.32 2.09
CA CYS A 166 7.88 5.10 2.94
C CYS A 166 8.26 4.87 4.41
N TYR A 167 9.37 5.45 4.88
CA TYR A 167 10.01 5.07 6.16
C TYR A 167 9.13 5.28 7.39
N ASP A 168 8.26 6.30 7.40
CA ASP A 168 7.40 6.63 8.54
C ASP A 168 6.08 5.86 8.53
N LEU A 169 5.84 5.03 7.51
CA LEU A 169 4.61 4.26 7.38
C LEU A 169 4.64 3.05 8.34
N THR A 170 3.79 3.06 9.36
CA THR A 170 3.64 1.93 10.31
C THR A 170 2.55 0.95 9.87
N GLY A 171 1.67 1.37 8.99
CA GLY A 171 0.55 0.65 8.39
C GLY A 171 -0.20 1.55 7.42
N LEU A 172 -1.29 1.08 6.85
CA LEU A 172 -2.11 1.84 5.90
C LEU A 172 -3.45 2.27 6.54
N GLY A 173 -3.41 2.66 7.83
CA GLY A 173 -4.58 2.99 8.62
C GLY A 173 -5.34 1.73 9.08
N THR A 174 -6.50 1.93 9.73
CA THR A 174 -7.33 0.81 10.21
C THR A 174 -8.13 0.13 9.11
N GLY A 175 -8.24 0.76 7.94
CA GLY A 175 -8.94 0.22 6.77
C GLY A 175 -8.13 -0.80 5.95
N ILE A 176 -6.84 -1.00 6.25
CA ILE A 176 -5.95 -1.88 5.45
C ILE A 176 -6.50 -3.31 5.29
N SER A 177 -7.18 -3.85 6.30
CA SER A 177 -7.77 -5.18 6.26
C SER A 177 -8.94 -5.31 5.29
N SER A 178 -9.54 -4.20 4.85
CA SER A 178 -10.64 -4.18 3.88
C SER A 178 -10.19 -3.94 2.43
N TRP A 179 -8.86 -3.84 2.18
CA TRP A 179 -8.36 -3.66 0.83
C TRP A 179 -8.62 -4.91 -0.03
N ASP A 180 -9.28 -4.72 -1.16
CA ASP A 180 -9.47 -5.79 -2.15
C ASP A 180 -8.22 -5.89 -3.04
N VAL A 181 -7.31 -6.80 -2.66
CA VAL A 181 -6.09 -7.09 -3.42
C VAL A 181 -6.22 -8.34 -4.30
N SER A 182 -7.41 -8.91 -4.43
CA SER A 182 -7.65 -10.18 -5.14
C SER A 182 -7.24 -10.17 -6.62
N SER A 183 -7.18 -9.00 -7.26
CA SER A 183 -6.68 -8.86 -8.63
C SER A 183 -5.16 -8.76 -8.75
N VAL A 184 -4.43 -8.65 -7.62
CA VAL A 184 -2.99 -8.40 -7.63
C VAL A 184 -2.22 -9.70 -7.87
N THR A 185 -1.33 -9.69 -8.86
CA THR A 185 -0.47 -10.82 -9.20
C THR A 185 1.00 -10.62 -8.80
N SER A 186 1.39 -9.38 -8.47
CA SER A 186 2.76 -9.05 -8.05
C SER A 186 2.78 -8.10 -6.86
N MET A 187 3.37 -8.56 -5.76
CA MET A 187 3.64 -7.77 -4.53
C MET A 187 5.12 -7.35 -4.43
N ARG A 188 5.86 -7.42 -5.55
CA ARG A 188 7.31 -7.22 -5.53
C ARG A 188 7.71 -5.87 -4.94
N ASP A 189 8.60 -5.89 -3.92
CA ASP A 189 9.16 -4.72 -3.24
C ASP A 189 8.07 -3.76 -2.66
N CYS A 190 6.82 -4.24 -2.40
CA CYS A 190 5.68 -3.37 -2.08
C CYS A 190 5.93 -2.49 -0.86
N PHE A 191 6.36 -3.08 0.27
CA PHE A 191 6.64 -2.39 1.54
C PHE A 191 8.13 -2.34 1.88
N LYS A 192 8.98 -2.66 0.93
CA LYS A 192 10.41 -2.79 1.17
C LYS A 192 11.01 -1.52 1.78
N TYR A 193 11.88 -1.69 2.79
CA TYR A 193 12.54 -0.64 3.57
C TYR A 193 11.63 0.19 4.48
N ILE A 194 10.51 -0.36 4.93
CA ILE A 194 9.63 0.27 5.92
C ILE A 194 9.83 -0.46 7.26
N THR A 195 10.87 -0.09 8.02
CA THR A 195 11.31 -0.82 9.21
C THR A 195 10.23 -0.98 10.28
N ASN A 196 9.34 0.00 10.40
CA ASN A 196 8.26 0.02 11.41
C ASN A 196 6.92 -0.51 10.89
N PHE A 197 6.85 -1.02 9.65
CA PHE A 197 5.61 -1.54 9.10
C PHE A 197 5.14 -2.79 9.85
N ASN A 198 3.95 -2.73 10.42
CA ASN A 198 3.26 -3.85 11.06
C ASN A 198 1.74 -3.79 10.83
N GLY A 199 1.31 -3.32 9.66
CA GLY A 199 -0.11 -3.27 9.27
C GLY A 199 -0.71 -4.68 9.16
N ASP A 200 -1.96 -4.84 9.62
CA ASP A 200 -2.66 -6.11 9.56
C ASP A 200 -3.15 -6.41 8.13
N ILE A 201 -2.39 -7.23 7.43
CA ILE A 201 -2.67 -7.73 6.07
C ILE A 201 -3.12 -9.20 6.07
N SER A 202 -3.50 -9.75 7.22
CA SER A 202 -3.86 -11.16 7.39
C SER A 202 -5.09 -11.57 6.56
N SER A 203 -6.01 -10.63 6.32
CA SER A 203 -7.24 -10.85 5.55
C SER A 203 -7.10 -10.67 4.04
N TRP A 204 -5.93 -10.27 3.56
CA TRP A 204 -5.72 -10.07 2.12
C TRP A 204 -5.87 -11.38 1.34
N ASP A 205 -6.68 -11.35 0.28
CA ASP A 205 -6.74 -12.44 -0.70
C ASP A 205 -5.54 -12.34 -1.64
N VAL A 206 -4.53 -13.16 -1.36
CA VAL A 206 -3.29 -13.21 -2.15
C VAL A 206 -3.23 -14.42 -3.09
N SER A 207 -4.35 -15.11 -3.29
CA SER A 207 -4.43 -16.36 -4.07
C SER A 207 -3.95 -16.23 -5.52
N ASN A 208 -4.00 -15.01 -6.09
CA ASN A 208 -3.51 -14.71 -7.43
C ASN A 208 -2.06 -14.19 -7.46
N VAL A 209 -1.41 -14.01 -6.31
CA VAL A 209 -0.07 -13.44 -6.26
C VAL A 209 0.98 -14.49 -6.65
N THR A 210 1.68 -14.23 -7.74
CA THR A 210 2.74 -15.12 -8.24
C THR A 210 4.13 -14.78 -7.68
N THR A 211 4.34 -13.53 -7.20
CA THR A 211 5.63 -13.13 -6.64
C THR A 211 5.49 -12.21 -5.44
N PHE A 212 6.09 -12.62 -4.34
CA PHE A 212 6.27 -11.84 -3.11
C PHE A 212 7.71 -11.31 -2.96
N GLN A 213 8.49 -11.32 -4.06
CA GLN A 213 9.90 -10.92 -4.01
C GLN A 213 10.09 -9.57 -3.31
N GLY A 214 10.85 -9.58 -2.18
CA GLY A 214 11.18 -8.37 -1.43
C GLY A 214 9.99 -7.63 -0.82
N MET A 215 8.79 -8.25 -0.74
CA MET A 215 7.56 -7.55 -0.32
C MET A 215 7.72 -6.88 1.03
N LEU A 216 8.34 -7.56 1.99
CA LEU A 216 8.56 -7.13 3.36
C LEU A 216 10.07 -7.08 3.70
N ASP A 217 10.95 -6.91 2.69
CA ASP A 217 12.40 -6.77 2.88
C ASP A 217 12.69 -5.55 3.75
N ARG A 218 13.28 -5.74 4.92
CA ARG A 218 13.53 -4.73 5.96
C ARG A 218 12.27 -4.09 6.56
N CYS A 219 11.18 -4.84 6.65
CA CYS A 219 10.04 -4.52 7.50
C CYS A 219 10.26 -5.22 8.86
N ASP A 220 11.24 -4.74 9.63
CA ASP A 220 11.77 -5.46 10.80
C ASP A 220 10.74 -5.60 11.93
N ALA A 221 9.77 -4.67 12.03
CA ALA A 221 8.67 -4.76 13.00
C ALA A 221 7.52 -5.69 12.58
N PHE A 222 7.51 -6.19 11.33
CA PHE A 222 6.39 -6.98 10.83
C PHE A 222 6.29 -8.35 11.52
N ASN A 223 5.15 -8.60 12.18
CA ASN A 223 4.85 -9.86 12.84
C ASN A 223 3.36 -10.21 12.83
N GLN A 224 2.62 -9.84 11.78
CA GLN A 224 1.21 -10.20 11.65
C GLN A 224 1.03 -11.66 11.26
N ASN A 225 -0.06 -12.26 11.75
CA ASN A 225 -0.37 -13.65 11.42
C ASN A 225 -0.91 -13.77 9.99
N ILE A 226 -0.07 -14.26 9.10
CA ILE A 226 -0.36 -14.49 7.68
C ILE A 226 -0.46 -15.99 7.33
N SER A 227 -0.69 -16.85 8.32
CA SER A 227 -0.86 -18.29 8.11
C SER A 227 -2.07 -18.64 7.23
N GLY A 228 -3.08 -17.74 7.17
CA GLY A 228 -4.27 -17.91 6.34
C GLY A 228 -4.10 -17.60 4.85
N TRP A 229 -2.93 -17.15 4.42
CA TRP A 229 -2.72 -16.82 3.02
C TRP A 229 -2.72 -18.07 2.12
N ASP A 230 -3.47 -18.01 1.02
CA ASP A 230 -3.36 -18.98 -0.06
C ASP A 230 -2.18 -18.60 -0.97
N THR A 231 -1.11 -19.38 -0.88
CA THR A 231 0.13 -19.16 -1.63
C THR A 231 0.30 -20.09 -2.82
N SER A 232 -0.77 -20.82 -3.22
CA SER A 232 -0.70 -21.84 -4.27
C SER A 232 -0.26 -21.34 -5.65
N SER A 233 -0.49 -20.05 -5.94
CA SER A 233 0.02 -19.40 -7.16
C SER A 233 1.45 -18.87 -7.06
N ALA A 234 2.06 -18.88 -5.86
CA ALA A 234 3.36 -18.27 -5.64
C ALA A 234 4.50 -19.05 -6.29
N THR A 235 5.36 -18.35 -7.03
CA THR A 235 6.57 -18.92 -7.62
C THR A 235 7.85 -18.38 -6.99
N SER A 236 7.78 -17.26 -6.23
CA SER A 236 8.95 -16.63 -5.64
C SER A 236 8.65 -15.94 -4.31
N PHE A 237 9.37 -16.35 -3.28
CA PHE A 237 9.49 -15.69 -1.99
C PHE A 237 10.88 -15.05 -1.78
N ARG A 238 11.64 -14.84 -2.86
CA ARG A 238 12.99 -14.26 -2.77
C ARG A 238 13.00 -12.98 -1.95
N ASP A 239 13.92 -12.85 -0.99
CA ASP A 239 14.11 -11.68 -0.14
C ASP A 239 12.83 -11.22 0.62
N MET A 240 11.77 -12.05 0.74
CA MET A 240 10.44 -11.61 1.19
C MET A 240 10.47 -10.98 2.58
N PHE A 241 11.13 -11.63 3.54
CA PHE A 241 11.30 -11.15 4.93
C PHE A 241 12.76 -10.83 5.25
N LYS A 242 13.57 -10.58 4.26
CA LYS A 242 14.98 -10.29 4.48
C LYS A 242 15.17 -9.12 5.42
N SER A 243 15.95 -9.30 6.48
CA SER A 243 16.45 -8.25 7.36
C SER A 243 17.96 -8.14 7.27
N THR A 244 18.50 -6.95 7.50
CA THR A 244 19.93 -6.71 7.66
C THR A 244 20.28 -6.31 9.08
N ASP A 245 19.27 -6.22 9.94
CA ASP A 245 19.39 -6.02 11.38
C ASP A 245 18.68 -7.14 12.15
N PRO A 246 19.36 -8.29 12.38
CA PRO A 246 18.74 -9.42 13.08
C PRO A 246 18.28 -9.11 14.51
N ALA A 247 18.84 -8.06 15.14
CA ALA A 247 18.46 -7.68 16.49
C ALA A 247 17.09 -6.98 16.56
N SER A 248 16.65 -6.39 15.46
CA SER A 248 15.38 -5.64 15.36
C SER A 248 14.29 -6.45 14.67
N SER A 249 14.60 -7.62 14.08
CA SER A 249 13.63 -8.38 13.31
C SER A 249 12.67 -9.16 14.20
N SER A 250 11.37 -9.06 13.91
CA SER A 250 10.29 -9.56 14.78
C SER A 250 9.50 -10.72 14.20
N PHE A 251 9.69 -11.07 12.92
CA PHE A 251 8.84 -12.07 12.25
C PHE A 251 9.04 -13.45 12.82
N ASP A 252 8.06 -13.96 13.56
CA ASP A 252 8.01 -15.31 14.10
C ASP A 252 6.58 -15.89 13.99
N GLN A 253 6.08 -16.05 12.75
CA GLN A 253 4.76 -16.62 12.51
C GLN A 253 4.85 -18.03 11.93
N ASN A 254 3.81 -18.82 12.23
CA ASN A 254 3.69 -20.16 11.66
C ASN A 254 3.22 -20.07 10.19
N ILE A 255 4.10 -20.46 9.27
CA ILE A 255 3.86 -20.48 7.83
C ILE A 255 3.75 -21.90 7.26
N SER A 256 3.53 -22.88 8.12
CA SER A 256 3.42 -24.29 7.72
C SER A 256 2.25 -24.58 6.76
N SER A 257 1.21 -23.76 6.80
CA SER A 257 0.05 -23.87 5.91
C SER A 257 0.29 -23.40 4.46
N TRP A 258 1.41 -22.71 4.20
CA TRP A 258 1.68 -22.19 2.88
C TRP A 258 1.94 -23.31 1.87
N ASP A 259 1.32 -23.20 0.73
CA ASP A 259 1.60 -24.06 -0.42
C ASP A 259 2.88 -23.57 -1.12
N ILE A 260 3.88 -24.45 -1.18
CA ILE A 260 5.18 -24.19 -1.81
C ILE A 260 5.39 -25.01 -3.08
N SER A 261 4.37 -25.72 -3.56
CA SER A 261 4.49 -26.65 -4.68
C SER A 261 4.91 -26.00 -6.00
N SER A 262 4.68 -24.70 -6.16
CA SER A 262 5.09 -23.91 -7.34
C SER A 262 6.29 -23.01 -7.10
N VAL A 263 6.83 -22.97 -5.87
CA VAL A 263 7.88 -22.01 -5.48
C VAL A 263 9.25 -22.49 -5.95
N SER A 264 9.86 -21.73 -6.85
CA SER A 264 11.18 -22.03 -7.41
C SER A 264 12.30 -21.12 -6.89
N ASN A 265 11.99 -20.06 -6.16
CA ASN A 265 12.99 -19.12 -5.65
C ASN A 265 12.67 -18.65 -4.23
N MET A 266 13.50 -19.08 -3.27
CA MET A 266 13.44 -18.70 -1.85
C MET A 266 14.79 -18.11 -1.37
N SER A 267 15.61 -17.60 -2.29
CA SER A 267 16.91 -17.00 -1.93
C SER A 267 16.70 -15.85 -0.93
N ASN A 268 17.43 -15.90 0.20
CA ASN A 268 17.33 -14.94 1.30
C ASN A 268 15.92 -14.79 1.91
N PHE A 269 15.05 -15.77 1.79
CA PHE A 269 13.64 -15.70 2.22
C PHE A 269 13.48 -15.13 3.63
N LEU A 270 14.18 -15.70 4.60
CA LEU A 270 14.23 -15.27 6.01
C LEU A 270 15.66 -14.84 6.43
N TYR A 271 16.49 -14.38 5.50
CA TYR A 271 17.83 -13.91 5.83
C TYR A 271 17.78 -12.83 6.90
N GLY A 272 18.50 -13.02 8.01
CA GLY A 272 18.50 -12.09 9.14
C GLY A 272 17.27 -12.19 10.05
N GLN A 273 16.36 -13.14 9.83
CA GLN A 273 15.24 -13.47 10.71
C GLN A 273 15.54 -14.73 11.54
N THR A 274 14.71 -14.96 12.56
CA THR A 274 14.79 -16.19 13.37
C THR A 274 13.38 -16.61 13.76
N LEU A 275 12.88 -17.69 13.16
CA LEU A 275 11.66 -18.33 13.65
C LEU A 275 11.97 -19.08 14.95
N SER A 276 11.01 -19.10 15.87
CA SER A 276 11.07 -20.02 17.01
C SER A 276 11.18 -21.46 16.51
N THR A 277 11.85 -22.32 17.30
CA THR A 277 12.01 -23.74 16.95
C THR A 277 10.66 -24.40 16.65
N ALA A 278 9.61 -24.05 17.39
CA ALA A 278 8.25 -24.57 17.16
C ALA A 278 7.68 -24.20 15.78
N ASN A 279 7.81 -22.93 15.37
CA ASN A 279 7.33 -22.47 14.07
C ASN A 279 8.18 -23.02 12.93
N TYR A 280 9.48 -23.13 13.13
CA TYR A 280 10.39 -23.69 12.12
C TYR A 280 10.18 -25.19 11.95
N ASP A 281 10.05 -25.97 13.05
CA ASP A 281 9.72 -27.38 13.02
C ASP A 281 8.42 -27.66 12.27
N ALA A 282 7.35 -26.90 12.60
CA ALA A 282 6.07 -27.03 11.93
C ALA A 282 6.18 -26.75 10.42
N THR A 283 6.96 -25.73 10.05
CA THR A 283 7.20 -25.36 8.65
C THR A 283 7.94 -26.48 7.90
N LEU A 284 9.04 -26.99 8.45
CA LEU A 284 9.81 -28.09 7.83
C LEU A 284 8.96 -29.34 7.61
N ILE A 285 8.20 -29.74 8.67
CA ILE A 285 7.35 -30.94 8.61
C ILE A 285 6.27 -30.81 7.54
N ALA A 286 5.60 -29.67 7.47
CA ALA A 286 4.51 -29.48 6.52
C ALA A 286 5.03 -29.35 5.08
N TRP A 287 6.14 -28.66 4.86
CA TRP A 287 6.67 -28.44 3.53
C TRP A 287 7.33 -29.69 2.94
N ALA A 288 7.98 -30.53 3.73
CA ALA A 288 8.49 -31.81 3.27
C ALA A 288 7.38 -32.82 2.85
N GLY A 289 6.13 -32.57 3.27
CA GLY A 289 4.98 -33.36 2.84
C GLY A 289 4.34 -32.91 1.52
N GLN A 290 4.83 -31.79 0.95
CA GLN A 290 4.31 -31.27 -0.32
C GLN A 290 5.15 -31.76 -1.51
N SER A 291 4.57 -31.69 -2.72
CA SER A 291 5.31 -31.93 -3.97
C SER A 291 6.11 -30.70 -4.35
N ALA A 292 7.19 -30.42 -3.61
CA ALA A 292 7.97 -29.19 -3.79
C ALA A 292 8.75 -29.19 -5.12
N VAL A 293 9.02 -28.00 -5.65
CA VAL A 293 9.94 -27.83 -6.78
C VAL A 293 11.35 -28.28 -6.36
N SER A 294 12.02 -29.06 -7.19
CA SER A 294 13.35 -29.54 -6.89
C SER A 294 14.44 -28.47 -7.00
N SER A 295 15.53 -28.66 -6.23
CA SER A 295 16.73 -27.82 -6.30
C SER A 295 16.53 -26.35 -5.89
N VAL A 296 15.60 -26.10 -4.97
CA VAL A 296 15.35 -24.75 -4.42
C VAL A 296 16.43 -24.38 -3.41
N ALA A 297 16.98 -23.18 -3.51
CA ALA A 297 17.84 -22.60 -2.48
C ALA A 297 16.97 -21.77 -1.51
N ALA A 298 16.85 -22.23 -0.25
CA ALA A 298 16.07 -21.60 0.79
C ALA A 298 16.97 -21.13 1.94
N ASN A 299 16.74 -19.90 2.41
CA ASN A 299 17.45 -19.36 3.57
C ASN A 299 16.43 -19.04 4.67
N PHE A 300 16.58 -19.70 5.82
CA PHE A 300 15.73 -19.55 7.01
C PHE A 300 16.43 -18.76 8.13
N GLY A 301 17.45 -17.99 7.79
CA GLY A 301 18.17 -17.14 8.75
C GLY A 301 18.88 -17.93 9.84
N SER A 302 18.59 -17.58 11.09
CA SER A 302 19.15 -18.27 12.28
C SER A 302 18.16 -19.23 12.94
N SER A 303 17.07 -19.60 12.24
CA SER A 303 16.07 -20.53 12.76
C SER A 303 16.67 -21.91 13.03
N THR A 304 16.39 -22.48 14.21
CA THR A 304 16.87 -23.79 14.62
C THR A 304 15.73 -24.80 14.69
N TYR A 305 16.04 -26.09 14.44
CA TYR A 305 15.07 -27.19 14.48
C TYR A 305 15.41 -28.24 15.54
N THR A 306 14.41 -28.96 16.03
CA THR A 306 14.57 -30.02 17.00
C THR A 306 15.39 -31.17 16.44
N SER A 307 16.50 -31.53 17.13
CA SER A 307 17.38 -32.61 16.71
C SER A 307 16.74 -33.99 16.90
N GLY A 308 16.98 -34.91 15.96
CA GLY A 308 16.58 -36.34 16.07
C GLY A 308 15.06 -36.57 16.00
N GLY A 309 14.24 -35.54 15.75
CA GLY A 309 12.77 -35.62 15.65
C GLY A 309 12.23 -35.63 14.22
N THR A 310 10.89 -35.43 14.10
CA THR A 310 10.21 -35.37 12.82
C THR A 310 10.70 -34.21 11.96
N ALA A 311 11.01 -33.05 12.56
CA ALA A 311 11.53 -31.89 11.85
C ALA A 311 12.90 -32.14 11.23
N ALA A 312 13.80 -32.84 11.95
CA ALA A 312 15.10 -33.25 11.42
C ALA A 312 14.96 -34.20 10.21
N THR A 313 14.01 -35.16 10.30
CA THR A 313 13.69 -36.07 9.20
C THR A 313 13.12 -35.29 7.99
N ALA A 314 12.17 -34.39 8.23
CA ALA A 314 11.56 -33.56 7.20
C ALA A 314 12.61 -32.69 6.47
N ARG A 315 13.49 -32.05 7.25
CA ARG A 315 14.61 -31.27 6.68
C ARG A 315 15.52 -32.13 5.81
N ALA A 316 15.85 -33.34 6.29
CA ALA A 316 16.67 -34.27 5.53
C ALA A 316 16.01 -34.71 4.22
N SER A 317 14.69 -34.91 4.20
CA SER A 317 13.92 -35.23 2.98
C SER A 317 13.97 -34.09 1.98
N LEU A 318 13.74 -32.84 2.40
CA LEU A 318 13.88 -31.66 1.51
C LEU A 318 15.29 -31.59 0.86
N LEU A 319 16.34 -31.94 1.60
CA LEU A 319 17.72 -31.98 1.10
C LEU A 319 17.95 -33.13 0.13
N SER A 320 17.53 -34.38 0.51
CA SER A 320 17.87 -35.59 -0.23
C SER A 320 16.91 -35.89 -1.38
N ASP A 321 15.64 -35.73 -1.17
CA ASP A 321 14.60 -36.18 -2.09
C ASP A 321 14.25 -35.07 -3.08
N ASP A 322 14.15 -33.82 -2.58
CA ASP A 322 13.84 -32.65 -3.40
C ASP A 322 15.10 -31.88 -3.88
N GLY A 323 16.29 -32.23 -3.34
CA GLY A 323 17.56 -31.62 -3.72
C GLY A 323 17.70 -30.16 -3.31
N TRP A 324 16.99 -29.71 -2.25
CA TRP A 324 17.08 -28.35 -1.76
C TRP A 324 18.44 -28.02 -1.16
N THR A 325 18.81 -26.75 -1.20
CA THR A 325 19.91 -26.20 -0.42
C THR A 325 19.33 -25.33 0.69
N ILE A 326 19.43 -25.78 1.95
CA ILE A 326 18.88 -25.08 3.11
C ILE A 326 19.99 -24.43 3.92
N SER A 327 19.86 -23.12 4.16
CA SER A 327 20.70 -22.33 5.07
C SER A 327 19.85 -21.94 6.29
N ASP A 328 20.23 -22.39 7.47
CA ASP A 328 19.54 -22.16 8.74
C ASP A 328 20.51 -22.16 9.93
N GLY A 329 19.99 -22.06 11.17
CA GLY A 329 20.77 -22.10 12.40
C GLY A 329 21.19 -23.52 12.85
N GLY A 330 20.76 -24.55 12.14
CA GLY A 330 21.04 -25.95 12.52
C GLY A 330 20.12 -26.50 13.62
N THR A 331 20.64 -27.40 14.42
CA THR A 331 19.87 -28.02 15.53
C THR A 331 19.80 -27.11 16.75
N ALA A 332 18.62 -27.09 17.41
CA ALA A 332 18.40 -26.42 18.69
C ALA A 332 19.04 -27.19 19.85
#